data_a35a63135739b75ee683a7a43063cc20
#
_entry.id   a35a63135739b75ee683a7a43063cc20
#
_cell.length_a   1.000
_cell.length_b   1.000
_cell.length_c   1.000
_cell.angle_alpha   90.00
_cell.angle_beta   90.00
_cell.angle_gamma   90.00
#
_symmetry.space_group_name_H-M   'P 1'
#
loop_
_entity.id
_entity.type
_entity.pdbx_description
1 polymer ?
#
loop_
_entity_poly.entity_id
_entity_poly.type
_entity_poly.pdbx_seq_one_letter_code
_entity_poly.pdbx_strand_id
1 'polypeptide(L)'
;MDKIISCEFNIDTACVEVKYQDGSMIAIDCTRVENEGARNMHEASELDRLVYNAPVDYVNLLLHGDIQEYLKNVTEYHLLDN
;
A
#
# COMPACT_ATOMS: atom_id res chain seq x y z
N MET A 1 14.71 9.97 -11.36
CA MET A 1 14.12 8.97 -10.46
C MET A 1 13.93 7.64 -11.19
N ASP A 2 14.32 6.55 -10.57
CA ASP A 2 14.24 5.26 -11.22
C ASP A 2 12.80 4.80 -11.35
N LYS A 3 12.52 4.24 -12.50
CA LYS A 3 11.18 3.76 -12.81
C LYS A 3 10.94 2.40 -12.18
N ILE A 4 9.77 2.21 -11.60
CA ILE A 4 9.35 0.91 -11.07
C ILE A 4 9.00 0.01 -12.26
N ILE A 5 9.61 -1.17 -12.32
CA ILE A 5 9.33 -2.13 -13.38
C ILE A 5 8.44 -3.28 -12.92
N SER A 6 8.42 -3.59 -11.61
CA SER A 6 7.48 -4.58 -11.09
C SER A 6 7.23 -4.38 -9.61
N CYS A 7 6.02 -4.73 -9.18
CA CYS A 7 5.62 -4.78 -7.78
C CYS A 7 4.88 -6.09 -7.55
N GLU A 8 5.37 -6.92 -6.62
CA GLU A 8 4.74 -8.20 -6.30
C GLU A 8 4.59 -8.35 -4.81
N PHE A 9 3.40 -8.78 -4.38
CA PHE A 9 3.16 -9.09 -2.98
C PHE A 9 3.64 -10.50 -2.68
N ASN A 10 4.54 -10.65 -1.70
CA ASN A 10 5.01 -11.94 -1.23
C ASN A 10 4.24 -12.29 0.05
N ILE A 11 3.38 -13.30 -0.04
CA ILE A 11 2.51 -13.70 1.07
C ILE A 11 3.32 -14.33 2.22
N ASP A 12 4.45 -14.94 1.93
CA ASP A 12 5.28 -15.59 2.95
C ASP A 12 5.94 -14.59 3.88
N THR A 13 6.31 -13.42 3.35
CA THR A 13 6.98 -12.36 4.12
C THR A 13 6.05 -11.20 4.46
N ALA A 14 4.84 -11.18 3.88
CA ALA A 14 3.90 -10.07 3.97
C ALA A 14 4.50 -8.75 3.49
N CYS A 15 5.36 -8.82 2.47
CA CYS A 15 6.03 -7.65 1.91
C CYS A 15 5.68 -7.48 0.43
N VAL A 16 5.64 -6.23 -0.02
CA VAL A 16 5.60 -5.92 -1.45
C VAL A 16 7.02 -5.74 -1.95
N GLU A 17 7.43 -6.55 -2.91
CA GLU A 17 8.76 -6.49 -3.52
C GLU A 17 8.69 -5.57 -4.73
N VAL A 18 9.47 -4.49 -4.69
CA VAL A 18 9.51 -3.47 -5.74
C VAL A 18 10.84 -3.57 -6.46
N LYS A 19 10.79 -3.74 -7.79
CA LYS A 19 11.98 -3.72 -8.63
C LYS A 19 12.02 -2.45 -9.45
N TYR A 20 13.19 -1.85 -9.49
CA TYR A 20 13.43 -0.63 -10.24
C TYR A 20 14.23 -0.90 -11.51
N GLN A 21 14.16 0.04 -12.44
CA GLN A 21 14.81 -0.08 -13.74
C GLN A 21 16.34 -0.19 -13.65
N ASP A 22 16.95 0.37 -12.62
CA ASP A 22 18.39 0.30 -12.40
C ASP A 22 18.88 -1.03 -11.83
N GLY A 23 17.97 -1.97 -11.56
CA GLY A 23 18.28 -3.28 -10.99
C GLY A 23 18.16 -3.33 -9.48
N SER A 24 17.87 -2.22 -8.82
CA SER A 24 17.67 -2.22 -7.37
C SER A 24 16.32 -2.80 -6.99
N MET A 25 16.24 -3.30 -5.75
CA MET A 25 15.01 -3.86 -5.19
C MET A 25 14.82 -3.36 -3.77
N ILE A 26 13.56 -3.11 -3.41
CA ILE A 26 13.18 -2.86 -2.02
C ILE A 26 12.02 -3.76 -1.65
N ALA A 27 11.86 -4.04 -0.36
CA ALA A 27 10.72 -4.78 0.17
C ALA A 27 10.01 -3.90 1.19
N ILE A 28 8.72 -3.72 1.01
CA ILE A 28 7.88 -2.91 1.90
C ILE A 28 7.11 -3.85 2.80
N ASP A 29 7.34 -3.76 4.11
CA ASP A 29 6.65 -4.58 5.10
C ASP A 29 5.22 -4.05 5.30
N CYS A 30 4.25 -4.76 4.73
CA CYS A 30 2.84 -4.35 4.78
C CYS A 30 2.28 -4.37 6.19
N THR A 31 2.71 -5.32 7.02
CA THR A 31 2.27 -5.40 8.42
C THR A 31 2.68 -4.14 9.18
N ARG A 32 3.90 -3.70 8.98
CA ARG A 32 4.41 -2.49 9.63
C ARG A 32 3.66 -1.24 9.15
N VAL A 33 3.39 -1.17 7.86
CA VAL A 33 2.62 -0.06 7.28
C VAL A 33 1.22 0.00 7.89
N GLU A 34 0.56 -1.15 8.02
CA GLU A 34 -0.76 -1.21 8.65
C GLU A 34 -0.71 -0.78 10.11
N ASN A 35 0.28 -1.26 10.86
CA ASN A 35 0.41 -0.92 12.28
C ASN A 35 0.67 0.56 12.52
N GLU A 36 1.42 1.20 11.65
CA GLU A 36 1.77 2.61 11.78
C GLU A 36 0.76 3.54 11.09
N GLY A 37 0.15 3.09 9.99
CA GLY A 37 -0.70 3.93 9.16
C GLY A 37 -2.19 3.75 9.37
N ALA A 38 -2.64 2.52 9.61
CA ALA A 38 -4.07 2.24 9.77
C ALA A 38 -4.49 2.44 11.22
N ARG A 39 -5.57 3.18 11.43
CA ARG A 39 -6.08 3.49 12.78
C ARG A 39 -7.11 2.49 13.27
N ASN A 40 -7.68 1.70 12.36
CA ASN A 40 -8.73 0.73 12.68
C ASN A 40 -8.74 -0.38 11.61
N MET A 41 -9.62 -1.38 11.83
CA MET A 41 -9.72 -2.53 10.92
C MET A 41 -10.19 -2.16 9.52
N HIS A 42 -11.03 -1.14 9.39
CA HIS A 42 -11.49 -0.70 8.06
C HIS A 42 -10.33 -0.17 7.24
N GLU A 43 -9.48 0.63 7.87
CA GLU A 43 -8.30 1.20 7.20
C GLU A 43 -7.30 0.10 6.85
N ALA A 44 -7.07 -0.85 7.77
CA ALA A 44 -6.20 -1.99 7.49
C ALA A 44 -6.72 -2.84 6.33
N SER A 45 -8.03 -3.07 6.28
CA SER A 45 -8.65 -3.82 5.19
C SER A 45 -8.50 -3.12 3.83
N GLU A 46 -8.60 -1.79 3.81
CA GLU A 46 -8.41 -1.03 2.58
C GLU A 46 -6.97 -1.13 2.08
N LEU A 47 -5.99 -1.11 2.98
CA LEU A 47 -4.60 -1.30 2.61
C LEU A 47 -4.36 -2.70 2.06
N ASP A 48 -4.90 -3.74 2.70
CA ASP A 48 -4.80 -5.10 2.21
C ASP A 48 -5.40 -5.24 0.81
N ARG A 49 -6.59 -4.67 0.62
CA ARG A 49 -7.25 -4.69 -0.68
C ARG A 49 -6.40 -4.03 -1.76
N LEU A 50 -5.78 -2.91 -1.44
CA LEU A 50 -4.90 -2.21 -2.38
C LEU A 50 -3.68 -3.05 -2.72
N VAL A 51 -3.07 -3.69 -1.73
CA VAL A 51 -1.92 -4.57 -1.93
C VAL A 51 -2.24 -5.73 -2.87
N TYR A 52 -3.39 -6.38 -2.66
CA TYR A 52 -3.77 -7.55 -3.47
C TYR A 52 -4.23 -7.18 -4.88
N ASN A 53 -4.90 -6.05 -5.03
CA ASN A 53 -5.51 -5.67 -6.31
C ASN A 53 -4.64 -4.71 -7.13
N ALA A 54 -3.90 -3.84 -6.48
CA ALA A 54 -3.12 -2.81 -7.17
C ALA A 54 -1.82 -2.49 -6.40
N PRO A 55 -0.86 -3.43 -6.36
CA PRO A 55 0.38 -3.21 -5.61
C PRO A 55 1.18 -2.01 -6.09
N VAL A 56 1.11 -1.66 -7.38
CA VAL A 56 1.79 -0.47 -7.90
C VAL A 56 1.20 0.80 -7.28
N ASP A 57 -0.13 0.87 -7.19
CA ASP A 57 -0.80 2.02 -6.57
C ASP A 57 -0.47 2.11 -5.08
N TYR A 58 -0.38 0.96 -4.40
CA TYR A 58 0.02 0.90 -3.00
C TYR A 58 1.42 1.50 -2.80
N VAL A 59 2.37 1.09 -3.64
CA VAL A 59 3.74 1.59 -3.56
C VAL A 59 3.80 3.09 -3.85
N ASN A 60 3.09 3.54 -4.88
CA ASN A 60 3.05 4.96 -5.22
C ASN A 60 2.46 5.79 -4.09
N LEU A 61 1.42 5.29 -3.44
CA LEU A 61 0.81 5.95 -2.30
C LEU A 61 1.80 6.11 -1.14
N LEU A 62 2.59 5.07 -0.86
CA LEU A 62 3.59 5.10 0.19
C LEU A 62 4.74 6.05 -0.10
N LEU A 63 5.18 6.09 -1.36
CA LEU A 63 6.36 6.88 -1.74
C LEU A 63 6.03 8.34 -2.03
N HIS A 64 4.85 8.62 -2.56
CA HIS A 64 4.52 9.95 -3.09
C HIS A 64 3.24 10.54 -2.53
N GLY A 65 2.41 9.74 -1.85
CA GLY A 65 1.13 10.17 -1.34
C GLY A 65 1.10 10.26 0.17
N ASP A 66 -0.09 10.55 0.69
CA ASP A 66 -0.38 10.55 2.11
C ASP A 66 -1.36 9.41 2.40
N ILE A 67 -0.86 8.37 3.03
CA ILE A 67 -1.63 7.16 3.30
C ILE A 67 -2.80 7.45 4.25
N GLN A 68 -2.60 8.34 5.21
CA GLN A 68 -3.64 8.72 6.18
C GLN A 68 -4.77 9.47 5.50
N GLU A 69 -4.45 10.39 4.61
CA GLU A 69 -5.44 11.12 3.85
C GLU A 69 -6.22 10.20 2.91
N TYR A 70 -5.52 9.30 2.23
CA TYR A 70 -6.16 8.31 1.37
C TYR A 70 -7.16 7.46 2.16
N LEU A 71 -6.73 6.92 3.30
CA LEU A 71 -7.58 6.06 4.14
C LEU A 71 -8.78 6.83 4.68
N LYS A 72 -8.59 8.06 5.08
CA LYS A 72 -9.66 8.92 5.56
C LYS A 72 -10.72 9.13 4.48
N ASN A 73 -10.29 9.45 3.27
CA ASN A 73 -11.20 9.70 2.15
C ASN A 73 -11.99 8.45 1.79
N VAL A 74 -11.34 7.29 1.74
CA VAL A 74 -11.99 6.03 1.39
C VAL A 74 -13.01 5.62 2.45
N THR A 75 -12.64 5.69 3.73
CA THR A 75 -13.53 5.29 4.81
C THR A 75 -14.70 6.26 4.99
N GLU A 76 -14.48 7.55 4.83
CA GLU A 76 -15.56 8.54 4.87
C GLU A 76 -16.55 8.32 3.72
N TYR A 77 -16.04 8.02 2.54
CA TYR A 77 -16.86 7.73 1.38
C TYR A 77 -17.79 6.54 1.64
N HIS A 78 -17.25 5.47 2.24
CA HIS A 78 -18.05 4.30 2.59
C HIS A 78 -19.14 4.63 3.60
N LEU A 79 -18.83 5.47 4.58
CA LEU A 79 -19.81 5.87 5.59
C LEU A 79 -20.95 6.69 4.99
N LEU A 80 -20.65 7.51 3.99
CA LEU A 80 -21.65 8.33 3.32
C LEU A 80 -22.54 7.53 2.38
N ASP A 81 -22.04 6.40 1.91
CA ASP A 81 -22.72 5.58 0.91
C ASP A 81 -23.77 4.64 1.52
N ASN A 82 -23.87 4.62 2.82
CA ASN A 82 -24.89 3.83 3.51
C ASN A 82 -26.18 4.63 3.69
#